data_efcaade207c44e652069c9c45212e56a
#
_entry.id   efcaade207c44e652069c9c45212e56a
#
_cell.length_a   1.000
_cell.length_b   1.000
_cell.length_c   1.000
_cell.angle_alpha   90.00
_cell.angle_beta   90.00
_cell.angle_gamma   90.00
#
_symmetry.space_group_name_H-M   'P 1'
#
loop_
_entity.id
_entity.type
_entity.pdbx_description
1 polymer ?
#
loop_
_entity_poly.entity_id
_entity_poly.type
_entity_poly.pdbx_seq_one_letter_code
_entity_poly.pdbx_strand_id
1 'polypeptide(L)'
;MKFISTFEITEGFDRWLHLVDVELKPLMDKYKLKVHFACTNDDETKVYDMSEAEDPNLINGFLEDKEVQRLRTEAGVNLVSHETLSSVSKYKIW
;
A
#
# COMPACT_ATOMS: atom_id res chain seq x y z
N MET A 1 -2.36 -12.86 6.49
CA MET A 1 -3.00 -11.80 7.29
C MET A 1 -3.45 -10.67 6.39
N LYS A 2 -4.71 -10.28 6.53
CA LYS A 2 -5.24 -9.10 5.82
C LYS A 2 -5.27 -7.92 6.78
N PHE A 3 -5.06 -6.72 6.26
CA PHE A 3 -5.00 -5.51 7.07
C PHE A 3 -5.41 -4.27 6.26
N ILE A 4 -5.88 -3.25 6.98
CA ILE A 4 -6.24 -1.96 6.39
C ILE A 4 -5.13 -0.97 6.69
N SER A 5 -4.70 -0.25 5.65
CA SER A 5 -3.70 0.82 5.74
C SER A 5 -4.24 2.11 5.14
N THR A 6 -3.65 3.21 5.54
CA THR A 6 -3.91 4.52 4.97
C THR A 6 -2.62 5.33 4.91
N PHE A 7 -2.54 6.22 3.93
CA PHE A 7 -1.42 7.15 3.77
C PHE A 7 -1.81 8.27 2.81
N GLU A 8 -1.08 9.36 2.90
CA GLU A 8 -1.28 10.52 2.03
C GLU A 8 -0.51 10.39 0.73
N ILE A 9 -1.09 10.91 -0.36
CA ILE A 9 -0.47 10.96 -1.68
C ILE A 9 -0.58 12.37 -2.25
N THR A 10 0.34 12.75 -3.14
CA THR A 10 0.40 14.09 -3.74
C THR A 10 0.23 14.09 -5.27
N GLU A 11 0.28 12.92 -5.92
CA GLU A 11 0.28 12.80 -7.38
C GLU A 11 -0.97 12.12 -7.95
N GLY A 12 -2.02 11.97 -7.12
CA GLY A 12 -3.28 11.39 -7.54
C GLY A 12 -3.32 9.87 -7.52
N PHE A 13 -4.53 9.33 -7.62
CA PHE A 13 -4.77 7.90 -7.48
C PHE A 13 -4.23 7.10 -8.67
N ASP A 14 -4.36 7.59 -9.90
CA ASP A 14 -3.86 6.87 -11.08
C ASP A 14 -2.34 6.69 -11.03
N ARG A 15 -1.61 7.68 -10.53
CA ARG A 15 -0.16 7.56 -10.34
C ARG A 15 0.17 6.49 -9.31
N TRP A 16 -0.59 6.44 -8.22
CA TRP A 16 -0.42 5.41 -7.19
C TRP A 16 -0.76 4.01 -7.71
N LEU A 17 -1.81 3.88 -8.53
CA LEU A 17 -2.16 2.59 -9.16
C LEU A 17 -1.01 2.08 -10.04
N HIS A 18 -0.38 2.97 -10.81
CA HIS A 18 0.78 2.59 -11.61
C HIS A 18 1.94 2.11 -10.75
N LEU A 19 2.18 2.78 -9.62
CA LEU A 19 3.18 2.35 -8.64
C LEU A 19 2.94 0.91 -8.21
N VAL A 20 1.71 0.59 -7.79
CA VAL A 20 1.36 -0.74 -7.27
C VAL A 20 1.36 -1.80 -8.37
N ASP A 21 0.75 -1.49 -9.51
CA ASP A 21 0.53 -2.48 -10.57
C ASP A 21 1.79 -2.76 -11.40
N VAL A 22 2.71 -1.80 -11.47
CA VAL A 22 3.90 -1.89 -12.32
C VAL A 22 5.20 -1.79 -11.53
N GLU A 23 5.42 -0.67 -10.86
CA GLU A 23 6.73 -0.35 -10.29
C GLU A 23 7.08 -1.18 -9.05
N LEU A 24 6.11 -1.38 -8.15
CA LEU A 24 6.31 -2.17 -6.93
C LEU A 24 6.05 -3.66 -7.11
N LYS A 25 5.53 -4.08 -8.26
CA LYS A 25 5.10 -5.47 -8.45
C LYS A 25 6.19 -6.51 -8.10
N PRO A 26 7.45 -6.36 -8.59
CA PRO A 26 8.51 -7.33 -8.24
C PRO A 26 8.82 -7.35 -6.74
N LEU A 27 8.79 -6.18 -6.10
CA LEU A 27 9.08 -6.07 -4.66
C LEU A 27 7.93 -6.61 -3.81
N MET A 28 6.69 -6.36 -4.22
CA MET A 28 5.52 -6.95 -3.56
C MET A 28 5.56 -8.48 -3.66
N ASP A 29 5.93 -9.03 -4.81
CA ASP A 29 6.11 -10.47 -4.96
C ASP A 29 7.22 -11.01 -4.06
N LYS A 30 8.34 -10.29 -3.96
CA LYS A 30 9.46 -10.66 -3.08
C LYS A 30 9.04 -10.76 -1.62
N TYR A 31 8.23 -9.81 -1.15
CA TYR A 31 7.77 -9.77 0.23
C TYR A 31 6.40 -10.44 0.43
N LYS A 32 5.87 -11.08 -0.62
CA LYS A 32 4.62 -11.84 -0.57
C LYS A 32 3.43 -11.00 -0.10
N LEU A 33 3.32 -9.80 -0.70
CA LEU A 33 2.25 -8.85 -0.42
C LEU A 33 1.30 -8.71 -1.61
N LYS A 34 0.02 -8.50 -1.31
CA LYS A 34 -1.02 -8.23 -2.31
C LYS A 34 -1.90 -7.08 -1.82
N VAL A 35 -2.35 -6.24 -2.75
CA VAL A 35 -3.41 -5.28 -2.49
C VAL A 35 -4.71 -5.86 -3.05
N HIS A 36 -5.73 -5.98 -2.22
CA HIS A 36 -7.04 -6.51 -2.63
C HIS A 36 -8.02 -5.42 -3.02
N PHE A 37 -7.92 -4.27 -2.38
CA PHE A 37 -8.86 -3.17 -2.58
C PHE A 37 -8.18 -1.87 -2.19
N ALA A 38 -8.46 -0.81 -2.96
CA ALA A 38 -8.00 0.52 -2.61
C ALA A 38 -9.02 1.56 -3.07
N CYS A 39 -9.08 2.65 -2.32
CA CYS A 39 -9.89 3.81 -2.69
C CYS A 39 -9.22 5.09 -2.20
N THR A 40 -9.70 6.22 -2.71
CA THR A 40 -9.26 7.54 -2.26
C THR A 40 -10.44 8.37 -1.76
N ASN A 41 -10.11 9.45 -1.05
CA ASN A 41 -11.04 10.54 -0.80
C ASN A 41 -11.30 11.37 -2.08
N ASP A 42 -12.21 12.34 -2.00
CA ASP A 42 -12.69 13.08 -3.17
C ASP A 42 -11.59 13.84 -3.92
N ASP A 43 -10.62 14.41 -3.23
CA ASP A 43 -9.54 15.18 -3.86
C ASP A 43 -8.29 14.35 -4.15
N GLU A 44 -8.35 13.02 -3.94
CA GLU A 44 -7.27 12.07 -4.21
C GLU A 44 -5.97 12.41 -3.47
N THR A 45 -6.11 12.82 -2.22
CA THR A 45 -4.96 13.13 -1.35
C THR A 45 -4.67 12.05 -0.33
N LYS A 46 -5.54 11.06 -0.20
CA LYS A 46 -5.40 10.00 0.79
C LYS A 46 -5.92 8.68 0.24
N VAL A 47 -5.11 7.64 0.40
CA VAL A 47 -5.45 6.27 0.00
C VAL A 47 -5.83 5.47 1.23
N TYR A 48 -6.83 4.61 1.06
CA TYR A 48 -7.21 3.56 2.00
C TYR A 48 -7.12 2.25 1.26
N ASP A 49 -6.40 1.27 1.79
CA ASP A 49 -6.31 -0.03 1.14
C ASP A 49 -6.53 -1.19 2.10
N MET A 50 -6.94 -2.31 1.53
CA MET A 50 -6.91 -3.60 2.19
C MET A 50 -5.87 -4.46 1.49
N SER A 51 -4.86 -4.84 2.23
CA SER A 51 -3.75 -5.64 1.73
C SER A 51 -3.68 -6.98 2.45
N GLU A 52 -2.95 -7.89 1.88
CA GLU A 52 -2.68 -9.20 2.48
C GLU A 52 -1.19 -9.49 2.50
N ALA A 53 -0.70 -9.94 3.65
CA ALA A 53 0.65 -10.45 3.81
C ALA A 53 0.56 -11.97 4.01
N GLU A 54 1.18 -12.75 3.13
CA GLU A 54 1.29 -14.20 3.31
C GLU A 54 2.11 -14.51 4.56
N ASP A 55 3.19 -13.76 4.78
CA ASP A 55 4.01 -13.83 5.98
C ASP A 55 4.08 -12.44 6.63
N PRO A 56 3.40 -12.23 7.79
CA PRO A 56 3.41 -10.94 8.46
C PRO A 56 4.80 -10.44 8.86
N ASN A 57 5.76 -11.35 9.04
CA ASN A 57 7.13 -10.98 9.38
C ASN A 57 7.85 -10.23 8.26
N LEU A 58 7.35 -10.32 7.02
CA LEU A 58 7.94 -9.62 5.87
C LEU A 58 7.41 -8.19 5.68
N ILE A 59 6.35 -7.79 6.39
CA ILE A 59 5.75 -6.46 6.24
C ILE A 59 6.77 -5.36 6.55
N ASN A 60 7.47 -5.46 7.68
CA ASN A 60 8.46 -4.47 8.07
C ASN A 60 9.64 -4.44 7.07
N GLY A 61 10.04 -5.60 6.57
CA GLY A 61 11.08 -5.67 5.54
C GLY A 61 10.70 -4.89 4.29
N PHE A 62 9.44 -5.00 3.86
CA PHE A 62 8.92 -4.23 2.73
C PHE A 62 8.94 -2.73 3.02
N LEU A 63 8.41 -2.31 4.16
CA LEU A 63 8.34 -0.89 4.52
C LEU A 63 9.72 -0.25 4.73
N GLU A 64 10.71 -1.02 5.13
CA GLU A 64 12.08 -0.57 5.36
C GLU A 64 12.99 -0.72 4.13
N ASP A 65 12.54 -1.41 3.09
CA ASP A 65 13.30 -1.60 1.87
C ASP A 65 13.54 -0.25 1.18
N LYS A 66 14.82 0.07 0.93
CA LYS A 66 15.21 1.37 0.36
C LYS A 66 14.64 1.62 -1.02
N GLU A 67 14.55 0.57 -1.85
CA GLU A 67 13.98 0.68 -3.19
C GLU A 67 12.47 0.90 -3.13
N VAL A 68 11.77 0.23 -2.21
CA VAL A 68 10.35 0.46 -1.96
C VAL A 68 10.11 1.90 -1.54
N GLN A 69 10.91 2.41 -0.60
CA GLN A 69 10.80 3.78 -0.13
C GLN A 69 11.03 4.79 -1.24
N ARG A 70 12.03 4.55 -2.08
CA ARG A 70 12.35 5.42 -3.22
C ARG A 70 11.20 5.47 -4.21
N LEU A 71 10.70 4.32 -4.63
CA LEU A 71 9.60 4.23 -5.61
C LEU A 71 8.31 4.87 -5.07
N ARG A 72 7.99 4.62 -3.80
CA ARG A 72 6.81 5.21 -3.17
C ARG A 72 6.93 6.74 -3.09
N THR A 73 8.08 7.25 -2.69
CA THR A 73 8.32 8.70 -2.61
C THR A 73 8.22 9.36 -3.99
N GLU A 74 8.81 8.75 -5.02
CA GLU A 74 8.71 9.25 -6.39
C GLU A 74 7.27 9.28 -6.91
N ALA A 75 6.43 8.36 -6.46
CA ALA A 75 5.02 8.31 -6.82
C ALA A 75 4.14 9.24 -5.99
N GLY A 76 4.72 10.02 -5.08
CA GLY A 76 4.01 10.99 -4.29
C GLY A 76 3.47 10.49 -2.96
N VAL A 77 3.91 9.32 -2.48
CA VAL A 77 3.50 8.80 -1.17
C VAL A 77 4.27 9.51 -0.07
N ASN A 78 3.55 10.08 0.90
CA ASN A 78 4.14 10.59 2.12
C ASN A 78 4.36 9.43 3.09
N LEU A 79 5.60 8.93 3.18
CA LEU A 79 5.92 7.74 3.97
C LEU A 79 5.61 7.91 5.45
N VAL A 80 5.80 9.11 5.98
CA VAL A 80 5.55 9.41 7.40
C VAL A 80 4.07 9.28 7.75
N SER A 81 3.18 9.50 6.79
CA SER A 81 1.74 9.41 7.00
C SER A 81 1.19 7.97 7.02
N HIS A 82 2.01 6.99 6.67
CA HIS A 82 1.56 5.60 6.58
C HIS A 82 1.12 5.06 7.94
N GLU A 83 -0.11 4.55 8.01
CA GLU A 83 -0.66 3.91 9.21
C GLU A 83 -1.28 2.57 8.83
N THR A 84 -0.99 1.54 9.62
CA THR A 84 -1.76 0.30 9.61
C THR A 84 -2.85 0.45 10.65
N LEU A 85 -4.10 0.58 10.19
CA LEU A 85 -5.22 0.88 11.09
C LEU A 85 -5.69 -0.34 11.88
N SER A 86 -5.77 -1.49 11.23
CA SER A 86 -6.26 -2.72 11.85
C SER A 86 -5.95 -3.93 11.00
N SER A 87 -5.83 -5.10 11.63
CA SER A 87 -5.98 -6.37 10.94
C SER A 87 -7.45 -6.60 10.58
N VAL A 88 -7.69 -7.41 9.54
CA VAL A 88 -9.04 -7.70 9.05
C VAL A 88 -9.30 -9.19 9.18
N SER A 89 -10.37 -9.56 9.89
CA SER A 89 -10.79 -10.95 10.04
C SER A 89 -11.89 -11.32 9.07
N LYS A 90 -12.94 -10.52 9.03
CA LYS A 90 -14.14 -10.77 8.21
C LYS A 90 -14.45 -9.53 7.39
N TYR A 91 -14.86 -9.74 6.16
CA TYR A 91 -15.30 -8.65 5.28
C TYR A 91 -16.26 -9.20 4.24
N LYS A 92 -16.95 -8.28 3.59
CA LYS A 92 -17.85 -8.60 2.49
C LYS A 92 -17.72 -7.51 1.42
N ILE A 93 -17.72 -7.94 0.18
CA ILE A 93 -17.84 -7.06 -0.98
C ILE A 93 -19.19 -7.38 -1.63
N TRP A 94 -20.06 -6.35 -1.70
CA TRP A 94 -21.39 -6.51 -2.28
C TRP A 94 -21.34 -6.48 -3.80
#